data_fca365a66f9389e81d10933bd0261d22
#
_entry.id   fca365a66f9389e81d10933bd0261d22
#
_cell.length_a   1.000
_cell.length_b   1.000
_cell.length_c   1.000
_cell.angle_alpha   90.00
_cell.angle_beta   90.00
_cell.angle_gamma   90.00
#
_symmetry.space_group_name_H-M   'P 1'
#
loop_
_entity.id
_entity.type
_entity.pdbx_description
1 polymer ?
#
loop_
_entity_poly.entity_id
_entity_poly.type
_entity_poly.pdbx_seq_one_letter_code
_entity_poly.pdbx_strand_id
1 'polypeptide(L)'
;KRKNNIAINRNLSEQAKILYKEWFIDFGPFEGEMPGDWHLGTVEEIIELHDSKRKPLSGRQRDDMEKIYPYYGATSIMDYVDNYIFDGIYLLLGEDGSVIDTEGYPILQYVFGKFWPNNHAHVITGEKGFSVEMLYLLFSLTNVQSIVTGAVQLKISQQNLKTVEVVIPSYEAITEFDEMIQPIFREIRRLRTENDKLTTLRDNLLPKLMSGELDVSDLDI
;
A
#
# COMPACT_ATOMS: atom_id res chain seq x y z
N LYS A 1 -4.53 -7.71 -21.97
CA LYS A 1 -4.44 -8.35 -20.64
C LYS A 1 -4.11 -7.34 -19.53
N ARG A 2 -3.00 -6.56 -19.60
CA ARG A 2 -2.57 -5.62 -18.57
C ARG A 2 -3.65 -4.58 -18.18
N LYS A 3 -4.33 -3.97 -19.16
CA LYS A 3 -5.44 -3.02 -18.91
C LYS A 3 -6.58 -3.68 -18.12
N ASN A 4 -6.92 -4.93 -18.46
CA ASN A 4 -7.96 -5.69 -17.77
C ASN A 4 -7.54 -5.99 -16.32
N ASN A 5 -6.29 -6.41 -16.08
CA ASN A 5 -5.77 -6.66 -14.75
C ASN A 5 -5.83 -5.39 -13.87
N ILE A 6 -5.54 -4.21 -14.43
CA ILE A 6 -5.65 -2.93 -13.72
C ILE A 6 -7.12 -2.65 -13.33
N ALA A 7 -8.05 -2.86 -14.25
CA ALA A 7 -9.48 -2.67 -13.99
C ALA A 7 -10.01 -3.64 -12.92
N ILE A 8 -9.60 -4.91 -12.99
CA ILE A 8 -9.94 -5.93 -11.99
C ILE A 8 -9.36 -5.53 -10.62
N ASN A 9 -8.10 -5.13 -10.53
CA ASN A 9 -7.49 -4.70 -9.27
C ASN A 9 -8.21 -3.52 -8.64
N ARG A 10 -8.62 -2.53 -9.45
CA ARG A 10 -9.42 -1.40 -8.95
C ARG A 10 -10.76 -1.88 -8.38
N ASN A 11 -11.45 -2.75 -9.10
CA ASN A 11 -12.73 -3.30 -8.64
C ASN A 11 -12.57 -4.10 -7.34
N LEU A 12 -11.56 -4.98 -7.25
CA LEU A 12 -11.27 -5.75 -6.04
C LEU A 12 -10.95 -4.83 -4.85
N SER A 13 -10.18 -3.77 -5.06
CA SER A 13 -9.88 -2.80 -4.00
C SER A 13 -11.13 -2.06 -3.52
N GLU A 14 -12.02 -1.67 -4.43
CA GLU A 14 -13.29 -1.02 -4.06
C GLU A 14 -14.24 -1.99 -3.33
N GLN A 15 -14.31 -3.26 -3.74
CA GLN A 15 -15.07 -4.28 -3.01
C GLN A 15 -14.55 -4.46 -1.58
N ALA A 16 -13.23 -4.54 -1.40
CA ALA A 16 -12.65 -4.66 -0.07
C ALA A 16 -12.93 -3.44 0.82
N LYS A 17 -12.91 -2.21 0.25
CA LYS A 17 -13.30 -1.00 0.99
C LYS A 17 -14.75 -0.98 1.39
N ILE A 18 -15.66 -1.44 0.51
CA ILE A 18 -17.10 -1.55 0.82
C ILE A 18 -17.30 -2.55 1.96
N LEU A 19 -16.64 -3.71 1.93
CA LEU A 19 -16.70 -4.69 3.01
C LEU A 19 -16.19 -4.10 4.33
N TYR A 20 -15.06 -3.38 4.30
CA TYR A 20 -14.52 -2.74 5.51
C TYR A 20 -15.51 -1.70 6.08
N LYS A 21 -16.07 -0.87 5.21
CA LYS A 21 -17.04 0.14 5.60
C LYS A 21 -18.29 -0.49 6.23
N GLU A 22 -18.84 -1.52 5.61
CA GLU A 22 -19.99 -2.27 6.10
C GLU A 22 -19.75 -2.86 7.48
N TRP A 23 -18.55 -3.40 7.73
CA TRP A 23 -18.23 -4.06 9.00
C TRP A 23 -17.90 -3.09 10.14
N PHE A 24 -17.05 -2.09 9.88
CA PHE A 24 -16.39 -1.31 10.93
C PHE A 24 -16.79 0.16 10.96
N ILE A 25 -17.61 0.61 10.03
CA ILE A 25 -18.14 1.98 9.98
C ILE A 25 -19.67 1.97 10.08
N ASP A 26 -20.32 1.16 9.26
CA ASP A 26 -21.79 1.07 9.24
C ASP A 26 -22.32 -0.01 10.20
N PHE A 27 -21.46 -0.92 10.70
CA PHE A 27 -21.79 -2.03 11.61
C PHE A 27 -22.90 -2.94 11.09
N GLY A 28 -23.01 -3.12 9.77
CA GLY A 28 -24.11 -3.85 9.13
C GLY A 28 -24.30 -5.28 9.66
N PRO A 29 -23.23 -6.12 9.80
CA PRO A 29 -23.35 -7.45 10.41
C PRO A 29 -23.78 -7.43 11.89
N PHE A 30 -23.77 -6.27 12.53
CA PHE A 30 -24.02 -6.04 13.96
C PHE A 30 -25.26 -5.16 14.19
N GLU A 31 -26.27 -5.28 13.33
CA GLU A 31 -27.55 -4.55 13.41
C GLU A 31 -27.42 -3.01 13.36
N GLY A 32 -26.30 -2.51 12.81
CA GLY A 32 -26.02 -1.08 12.68
C GLY A 32 -25.47 -0.41 13.93
N GLU A 33 -25.11 -1.18 14.98
CA GLU A 33 -24.55 -0.67 16.23
C GLU A 33 -23.18 -1.31 16.51
N MET A 34 -22.26 -0.53 17.07
CA MET A 34 -20.96 -1.04 17.50
C MET A 34 -21.14 -2.07 18.62
N PRO A 35 -20.62 -3.30 18.48
CA PRO A 35 -20.68 -4.31 19.53
C PRO A 35 -20.08 -3.83 20.85
N GLY A 36 -20.65 -4.26 21.98
CA GLY A 36 -20.26 -3.79 23.30
C GLY A 36 -18.88 -4.26 23.79
N ASP A 37 -18.28 -5.24 23.13
CA ASP A 37 -16.91 -5.72 23.36
C ASP A 37 -15.86 -5.00 22.49
N TRP A 38 -16.31 -4.10 21.60
CA TRP A 38 -15.43 -3.22 20.82
C TRP A 38 -15.24 -1.89 21.56
N HIS A 39 -14.17 -1.16 21.22
CA HIS A 39 -13.93 0.14 21.85
C HIS A 39 -13.31 1.14 20.86
N LEU A 40 -13.42 2.41 21.20
CA LEU A 40 -12.66 3.46 20.54
C LEU A 40 -11.25 3.49 21.14
N GLY A 41 -10.26 3.35 20.29
CA GLY A 41 -8.85 3.41 20.63
C GLY A 41 -8.08 4.28 19.65
N THR A 42 -6.80 4.09 19.56
CA THR A 42 -5.94 4.86 18.66
C THR A 42 -5.12 3.97 17.75
N VAL A 43 -4.66 4.55 16.64
CA VAL A 43 -3.75 3.89 15.69
C VAL A 43 -2.50 3.34 16.38
N GLU A 44 -2.00 3.99 17.44
CA GLU A 44 -0.85 3.51 18.23
C GLU A 44 -1.03 2.07 18.73
N GLU A 45 -2.27 1.66 19.00
CA GLU A 45 -2.55 0.34 19.56
C GLU A 45 -2.47 -0.80 18.55
N ILE A 46 -2.59 -0.48 17.26
CA ILE A 46 -2.79 -1.46 16.18
C ILE A 46 -1.71 -1.48 15.12
N ILE A 47 -0.69 -0.60 15.23
CA ILE A 47 0.40 -0.52 14.25
C ILE A 47 1.77 -0.67 14.90
N GLU A 48 2.70 -1.25 14.13
CA GLU A 48 4.14 -1.17 14.38
C GLU A 48 4.79 -0.29 13.30
N LEU A 49 5.60 0.69 13.74
CA LEU A 49 6.37 1.58 12.87
C LEU A 49 7.81 1.10 12.73
N HIS A 50 8.25 0.91 11.49
CA HIS A 50 9.60 0.46 11.15
C HIS A 50 10.52 1.57 10.64
N ASP A 51 10.19 2.82 10.86
CA ASP A 51 10.87 3.99 10.33
C ASP A 51 12.34 4.09 10.68
N SER A 52 12.72 3.56 11.86
CA SER A 52 14.12 3.50 12.31
C SER A 52 15.04 2.66 11.40
N LYS A 53 14.46 1.76 10.61
CA LYS A 53 15.20 0.91 9.65
C LYS A 53 15.46 1.60 8.31
N ARG A 54 14.80 2.73 8.03
CA ARG A 54 14.96 3.46 6.76
C ARG A 54 16.35 4.03 6.62
N LYS A 55 16.87 4.00 5.38
CA LYS A 55 18.18 4.58 5.03
C LYS A 55 17.99 5.37 3.72
N PRO A 56 17.80 6.71 3.79
CA PRO A 56 17.65 7.51 2.58
C PRO A 56 18.93 7.47 1.75
N LEU A 57 18.77 7.33 0.44
CA LEU A 57 19.86 7.39 -0.54
C LEU A 57 19.74 8.67 -1.36
N SER A 58 20.83 9.37 -1.53
CA SER A 58 20.94 10.50 -2.46
C SER A 58 20.80 10.03 -3.92
N GLY A 59 20.44 10.94 -4.82
CA GLY A 59 20.39 10.65 -6.26
C GLY A 59 21.71 10.07 -6.74
N ARG A 60 22.84 10.70 -6.41
CA ARG A 60 24.18 10.24 -6.80
C ARG A 60 24.49 8.81 -6.35
N GLN A 61 24.11 8.44 -5.14
CA GLN A 61 24.31 7.06 -4.67
C GLN A 61 23.47 6.07 -5.47
N ARG A 62 22.23 6.46 -5.84
CA ARG A 62 21.34 5.60 -6.61
C ARG A 62 21.76 5.49 -8.08
N ASP A 63 22.38 6.52 -8.66
CA ASP A 63 22.83 6.54 -10.06
C ASP A 63 23.88 5.43 -10.35
N ASP A 64 24.69 5.10 -9.35
CA ASP A 64 25.75 4.08 -9.45
C ASP A 64 25.24 2.64 -9.17
N MET A 65 23.94 2.46 -8.80
CA MET A 65 23.36 1.18 -8.43
C MET A 65 22.67 0.49 -9.62
N GLU A 66 22.71 -0.85 -9.65
CA GLU A 66 21.85 -1.64 -10.52
C GLU A 66 20.38 -1.43 -10.18
N LYS A 67 19.53 -1.38 -11.20
CA LYS A 67 18.08 -1.07 -11.04
C LYS A 67 17.24 -2.34 -10.86
N ILE A 68 17.35 -2.97 -9.67
CA ILE A 68 16.74 -4.29 -9.37
C ILE A 68 15.48 -4.13 -8.47
N TYR A 69 15.61 -3.46 -7.33
CA TYR A 69 14.56 -3.35 -6.32
C TYR A 69 13.96 -1.95 -6.30
N PRO A 70 12.63 -1.81 -6.13
CA PRO A 70 11.99 -0.51 -6.12
C PRO A 70 12.42 0.32 -4.90
N TYR A 71 12.74 1.59 -5.16
CA TYR A 71 13.03 2.62 -4.16
C TYR A 71 11.82 3.55 -4.02
N TYR A 72 11.14 3.47 -2.89
CA TYR A 72 9.88 4.17 -2.64
C TYR A 72 10.09 5.56 -2.03
N GLY A 73 9.33 6.54 -2.55
CA GLY A 73 9.16 7.86 -1.97
C GLY A 73 7.87 7.98 -1.17
N ALA A 74 7.45 9.22 -0.89
CA ALA A 74 6.20 9.51 -0.19
C ALA A 74 4.95 8.99 -0.92
N THR A 75 4.94 9.03 -2.26
CA THR A 75 3.72 8.79 -3.06
C THR A 75 3.85 7.67 -4.09
N SER A 76 5.07 7.29 -4.47
CA SER A 76 5.32 6.34 -5.55
C SER A 76 6.75 5.78 -5.52
N ILE A 77 7.02 4.82 -6.42
CA ILE A 77 8.39 4.41 -6.75
C ILE A 77 9.10 5.61 -7.39
N MET A 78 10.21 6.05 -6.79
CA MET A 78 11.05 7.14 -7.28
C MET A 78 12.17 6.65 -8.19
N ASP A 79 12.66 5.42 -7.93
CA ASP A 79 13.84 4.85 -8.59
C ASP A 79 13.89 3.34 -8.32
N TYR A 80 14.96 2.70 -8.81
CA TYR A 80 15.33 1.33 -8.45
C TYR A 80 16.77 1.31 -7.94
N VAL A 81 17.09 0.33 -7.09
CA VAL A 81 18.39 0.15 -6.43
C VAL A 81 18.81 -1.33 -6.45
N ASP A 82 20.08 -1.62 -6.16
CA ASP A 82 20.66 -2.96 -6.23
C ASP A 82 20.39 -3.84 -4.98
N ASN A 83 19.85 -3.25 -3.92
CA ASN A 83 19.60 -3.94 -2.67
C ASN A 83 18.24 -3.53 -2.08
N TYR A 84 17.83 -4.17 -0.98
CA TYR A 84 16.56 -3.91 -0.30
C TYR A 84 16.75 -3.86 1.23
N ILE A 85 15.84 -3.19 1.93
CA ILE A 85 15.79 -3.17 3.40
C ILE A 85 14.67 -4.06 3.92
N PHE A 86 13.56 -4.13 3.21
CA PHE A 86 12.37 -4.86 3.61
C PHE A 86 12.03 -5.96 2.60
N ASP A 87 11.52 -7.09 3.11
CA ASP A 87 10.95 -8.18 2.32
C ASP A 87 9.69 -8.67 3.02
N GLY A 88 8.54 -8.55 2.39
CA GLY A 88 7.24 -8.87 2.98
C GLY A 88 6.13 -7.96 2.49
N ILE A 89 5.03 -7.87 3.26
CA ILE A 89 3.90 -6.98 2.99
C ILE A 89 3.94 -5.83 3.98
N TYR A 90 3.89 -4.60 3.46
CA TYR A 90 3.95 -3.38 4.26
C TYR A 90 3.01 -2.31 3.71
N LEU A 91 2.54 -1.44 4.59
CA LEU A 91 1.87 -0.20 4.23
C LEU A 91 2.87 0.95 4.31
N LEU A 92 3.02 1.70 3.22
CA LEU A 92 3.71 2.97 3.24
C LEU A 92 2.68 4.10 3.29
N LEU A 93 2.84 5.03 4.23
CA LEU A 93 2.01 6.21 4.40
C LEU A 93 2.89 7.46 4.28
N GLY A 94 2.54 8.41 3.42
CA GLY A 94 3.33 9.62 3.20
C GLY A 94 3.63 10.38 4.50
N GLU A 95 4.90 10.61 4.81
CA GLU A 95 5.34 11.35 6.00
C GLU A 95 5.49 12.83 5.74
N ASP A 96 6.08 13.23 4.62
CA ASP A 96 6.28 14.63 4.25
C ASP A 96 6.12 14.88 2.75
N GLY A 97 5.75 16.10 2.38
CA GLY A 97 5.43 16.52 1.02
C GLY A 97 3.95 16.33 0.69
N SER A 98 3.63 15.54 -0.33
CA SER A 98 2.24 15.20 -0.69
C SER A 98 1.76 14.03 0.18
N VAL A 99 1.29 14.33 1.39
CA VAL A 99 0.92 13.30 2.38
C VAL A 99 -0.57 12.97 2.39
N ILE A 100 -1.41 13.87 1.87
CA ILE A 100 -2.86 13.69 1.73
C ILE A 100 -3.32 14.05 0.32
N ASP A 101 -4.47 13.52 -0.08
CA ASP A 101 -5.18 13.93 -1.28
C ASP A 101 -6.01 15.21 -1.06
N THR A 102 -6.78 15.61 -2.06
CA THR A 102 -7.62 16.82 -2.01
C THR A 102 -8.80 16.73 -1.04
N GLU A 103 -9.14 15.53 -0.59
CA GLU A 103 -10.24 15.25 0.33
C GLU A 103 -9.74 15.00 1.77
N GLY A 104 -8.41 14.99 1.99
CA GLY A 104 -7.79 14.82 3.30
C GLY A 104 -7.50 13.37 3.67
N TYR A 105 -7.59 12.43 2.74
CA TYR A 105 -7.18 11.05 2.96
C TYR A 105 -5.67 10.88 2.74
N PRO A 106 -5.01 10.00 3.53
CA PRO A 106 -3.57 9.83 3.42
C PRO A 106 -3.17 9.18 2.10
N ILE A 107 -2.01 9.57 1.56
CA ILE A 107 -1.41 8.90 0.43
C ILE A 107 -0.81 7.59 0.89
N LEU A 108 -1.34 6.50 0.39
CA LEU A 108 -1.00 5.13 0.78
C LEU A 108 -0.35 4.34 -0.37
N GLN A 109 0.62 3.51 -0.03
CA GLN A 109 1.20 2.55 -0.94
C GLN A 109 1.19 1.17 -0.27
N TYR A 110 0.37 0.25 -0.78
CA TYR A 110 0.39 -1.16 -0.39
C TYR A 110 1.52 -1.85 -1.13
N VAL A 111 2.58 -2.22 -0.41
CA VAL A 111 3.82 -2.75 -0.95
C VAL A 111 4.02 -4.19 -0.53
N PHE A 112 4.58 -5.02 -1.43
CA PHE A 112 4.91 -6.41 -1.14
C PHE A 112 6.17 -6.86 -1.88
N GLY A 113 6.87 -7.83 -1.30
CA GLY A 113 8.17 -8.33 -1.77
C GLY A 113 9.32 -7.46 -1.29
N LYS A 114 10.41 -7.43 -2.05
CA LYS A 114 11.65 -6.75 -1.70
C LYS A 114 11.64 -5.29 -2.15
N PHE A 115 11.92 -4.36 -1.23
CA PHE A 115 11.92 -2.93 -1.52
C PHE A 115 12.80 -2.13 -0.56
N TRP A 116 13.07 -0.88 -0.96
CA TRP A 116 13.79 0.11 -0.17
C TRP A 116 12.97 1.40 -0.04
N PRO A 117 12.51 1.79 1.14
CA PRO A 117 11.82 3.06 1.35
C PRO A 117 12.82 4.16 1.70
N ASN A 118 12.54 5.38 1.24
CA ASN A 118 13.23 6.57 1.73
C ASN A 118 12.63 7.03 3.07
N ASN A 119 13.02 8.23 3.54
CA ASN A 119 12.52 8.83 4.78
C ASN A 119 11.25 9.69 4.60
N HIS A 120 10.61 9.69 3.41
CA HIS A 120 9.40 10.48 3.14
C HIS A 120 8.10 9.66 3.27
N ALA A 121 8.19 8.42 3.70
CA ALA A 121 7.03 7.57 3.99
C ALA A 121 7.25 6.77 5.27
N HIS A 122 6.24 6.71 6.14
CA HIS A 122 6.19 5.76 7.25
C HIS A 122 6.09 4.34 6.72
N VAL A 123 6.77 3.40 7.37
CA VAL A 123 6.74 1.97 7.05
C VAL A 123 6.00 1.25 8.17
N ILE A 124 4.85 0.68 7.84
CA ILE A 124 3.86 0.23 8.84
C ILE A 124 3.54 -1.26 8.63
N THR A 125 3.47 -1.99 9.73
CA THR A 125 2.77 -3.29 9.84
C THR A 125 1.71 -3.25 10.91
N GLY A 126 0.83 -4.24 10.93
CA GLY A 126 -0.21 -4.33 11.96
C GLY A 126 0.24 -5.10 13.19
N GLU A 127 -0.41 -4.78 14.30
CA GLU A 127 -0.34 -5.45 15.58
C GLU A 127 -1.73 -5.92 16.03
N LYS A 128 -1.81 -6.69 17.11
CA LYS A 128 -3.06 -7.18 17.72
C LYS A 128 -4.03 -7.86 16.74
N GLY A 129 -3.49 -8.55 15.74
CA GLY A 129 -4.29 -9.26 14.75
C GLY A 129 -4.63 -8.45 13.49
N PHE A 130 -4.37 -7.15 13.46
CA PHE A 130 -4.55 -6.34 12.24
C PHE A 130 -3.52 -6.74 11.19
N SER A 131 -4.00 -7.14 10.01
CA SER A 131 -3.13 -7.32 8.85
C SER A 131 -2.79 -5.98 8.19
N VAL A 132 -1.77 -5.96 7.35
CA VAL A 132 -1.43 -4.78 6.53
C VAL A 132 -2.58 -4.42 5.61
N GLU A 133 -3.31 -5.40 5.12
CA GLU A 133 -4.50 -5.26 4.29
C GLU A 133 -5.63 -4.53 5.02
N MET A 134 -5.90 -4.91 6.28
CA MET A 134 -6.86 -4.22 7.12
C MET A 134 -6.45 -2.77 7.37
N LEU A 135 -5.18 -2.52 7.69
CA LEU A 135 -4.65 -1.15 7.86
C LEU A 135 -4.76 -0.32 6.59
N TYR A 136 -4.49 -0.93 5.43
CA TYR A 136 -4.68 -0.26 4.14
C TYR A 136 -6.14 0.18 3.93
N LEU A 137 -7.11 -0.67 4.27
CA LEU A 137 -8.53 -0.36 4.17
C LEU A 137 -8.95 0.71 5.19
N LEU A 138 -8.53 0.58 6.45
CA LEU A 138 -8.75 1.55 7.52
C LEU A 138 -8.29 2.95 7.08
N PHE A 139 -7.02 3.10 6.73
CA PHE A 139 -6.48 4.40 6.33
C PHE A 139 -7.05 4.92 5.01
N SER A 140 -7.47 4.04 4.10
CA SER A 140 -8.16 4.45 2.86
C SER A 140 -9.52 5.10 3.11
N LEU A 141 -10.10 4.92 4.31
CA LEU A 141 -11.41 5.43 4.71
C LEU A 141 -11.34 6.40 5.91
N THR A 142 -10.12 6.69 6.40
CA THR A 142 -9.89 7.61 7.52
C THR A 142 -9.35 8.93 7.02
N ASN A 143 -10.10 10.02 7.20
CA ASN A 143 -9.60 11.36 6.93
C ASN A 143 -8.61 11.77 8.00
N VAL A 144 -7.40 12.15 7.59
CA VAL A 144 -6.30 12.50 8.49
C VAL A 144 -5.90 13.97 8.41
N GLN A 145 -6.70 14.81 7.77
CA GLN A 145 -6.37 16.22 7.57
C GLN A 145 -6.11 16.97 8.89
N SER A 146 -6.82 16.60 9.96
CA SER A 146 -6.68 17.24 11.29
C SER A 146 -5.32 17.01 11.96
N ILE A 147 -4.59 15.97 11.57
CA ILE A 147 -3.27 15.64 12.11
C ILE A 147 -2.11 16.08 11.20
N VAL A 148 -2.42 16.66 10.04
CA VAL A 148 -1.41 17.18 9.12
C VAL A 148 -0.89 18.52 9.66
N THR A 149 0.42 18.68 9.64
CA THR A 149 1.12 19.90 10.03
C THR A 149 1.95 20.46 8.86
N GLY A 150 2.44 21.69 8.99
CA GLY A 150 3.27 22.34 7.97
C GLY A 150 2.44 23.16 6.97
N ALA A 151 2.84 24.42 6.74
CA ALA A 151 2.15 25.32 5.82
C ALA A 151 2.67 25.25 4.37
N VAL A 152 3.96 24.93 4.19
CA VAL A 152 4.61 24.88 2.87
C VAL A 152 4.89 23.42 2.47
N GLN A 153 5.37 22.65 3.40
CA GLN A 153 5.57 21.20 3.24
C GLN A 153 4.70 20.49 4.26
N LEU A 154 3.68 19.80 3.78
CA LEU A 154 2.78 19.05 4.64
C LEU A 154 3.53 17.88 5.28
N LYS A 155 3.17 17.58 6.52
CA LYS A 155 3.78 16.48 7.27
C LYS A 155 2.77 15.78 8.17
N ILE A 156 2.83 14.45 8.18
CA ILE A 156 2.22 13.60 9.19
C ILE A 156 3.34 13.02 10.03
N SER A 157 3.52 13.47 11.27
CA SER A 157 4.52 12.91 12.18
C SER A 157 4.04 11.58 12.76
N GLN A 158 4.98 10.72 13.20
CA GLN A 158 4.64 9.49 13.94
C GLN A 158 3.75 9.78 15.15
N GLN A 159 4.09 10.84 15.90
CA GLN A 159 3.33 11.23 17.07
C GLN A 159 1.87 11.58 16.73
N ASN A 160 1.66 12.36 15.67
CA ASN A 160 0.32 12.72 15.23
C ASN A 160 -0.42 11.52 14.64
N LEU A 161 0.25 10.67 13.83
CA LEU A 161 -0.34 9.47 13.26
C LEU A 161 -0.88 8.53 14.34
N LYS A 162 -0.14 8.36 15.42
CA LYS A 162 -0.52 7.51 16.56
C LYS A 162 -1.77 7.98 17.30
N THR A 163 -2.10 9.28 17.23
CA THR A 163 -3.30 9.84 17.91
C THR A 163 -4.59 9.69 17.11
N VAL A 164 -4.54 9.18 15.90
CA VAL A 164 -5.76 8.98 15.09
C VAL A 164 -6.69 7.99 15.80
N GLU A 165 -7.91 8.44 16.07
CA GLU A 165 -8.93 7.60 16.70
C GLU A 165 -9.49 6.59 15.70
N VAL A 166 -9.64 5.36 16.14
CA VAL A 166 -10.14 4.23 15.36
C VAL A 166 -11.00 3.31 16.20
N VAL A 167 -11.93 2.60 15.56
CA VAL A 167 -12.63 1.49 16.19
C VAL A 167 -11.69 0.30 16.28
N ILE A 168 -11.58 -0.29 17.47
CA ILE A 168 -10.83 -1.52 17.73
C ILE A 168 -11.84 -2.64 17.99
N PRO A 169 -12.02 -3.53 17.00
CA PRO A 169 -12.93 -4.66 17.11
C PRO A 169 -12.41 -5.75 18.05
N SER A 170 -13.26 -6.73 18.39
CA SER A 170 -12.82 -7.96 19.03
C SER A 170 -11.86 -8.75 18.13
N TYR A 171 -11.01 -9.57 18.75
CA TYR A 171 -10.05 -10.40 18.01
C TYR A 171 -10.75 -11.36 17.04
N GLU A 172 -11.91 -11.87 17.43
CA GLU A 172 -12.75 -12.74 16.60
C GLU A 172 -13.23 -12.02 15.33
N ALA A 173 -13.75 -10.80 15.48
CA ALA A 173 -14.20 -9.99 14.34
C ALA A 173 -13.05 -9.60 13.41
N ILE A 174 -11.88 -9.27 13.97
CA ILE A 174 -10.66 -9.00 13.18
C ILE A 174 -10.27 -10.24 12.37
N THR A 175 -10.26 -11.41 12.99
CA THR A 175 -9.87 -12.68 12.35
C THR A 175 -10.84 -13.05 11.24
N GLU A 176 -12.14 -13.01 11.51
CA GLU A 176 -13.18 -13.33 10.52
C GLU A 176 -13.12 -12.39 9.32
N PHE A 177 -12.98 -11.10 9.56
CA PHE A 177 -12.86 -10.12 8.49
C PHE A 177 -11.57 -10.32 7.67
N ASP A 178 -10.45 -10.57 8.33
CA ASP A 178 -9.17 -10.80 7.64
C ASP A 178 -9.26 -12.03 6.73
N GLU A 179 -9.87 -13.12 7.19
CA GLU A 179 -10.10 -14.31 6.36
C GLU A 179 -10.90 -14.00 5.09
N MET A 180 -11.87 -13.07 5.15
CA MET A 180 -12.65 -12.67 3.96
C MET A 180 -11.85 -11.82 2.97
N ILE A 181 -10.99 -10.92 3.45
CA ILE A 181 -10.27 -10.00 2.57
C ILE A 181 -8.96 -10.58 2.01
N GLN A 182 -8.31 -11.53 2.71
CA GLN A 182 -7.04 -12.11 2.27
C GLN A 182 -7.08 -12.73 0.87
N PRO A 183 -8.14 -13.45 0.43
CA PRO A 183 -8.25 -13.91 -0.95
C PRO A 183 -8.27 -12.76 -1.98
N ILE A 184 -8.95 -11.65 -1.66
CA ILE A 184 -9.04 -10.47 -2.52
C ILE A 184 -7.64 -9.86 -2.70
N PHE A 185 -6.92 -9.62 -1.61
CA PHE A 185 -5.57 -9.04 -1.68
C PHE A 185 -4.54 -9.98 -2.29
N ARG A 186 -4.68 -11.28 -2.12
CA ARG A 186 -3.86 -12.29 -2.81
C ARG A 186 -4.01 -12.20 -4.32
N GLU A 187 -5.25 -12.03 -4.80
CA GLU A 187 -5.52 -11.83 -6.22
C GLU A 187 -4.97 -10.48 -6.72
N ILE A 188 -5.11 -9.41 -5.95
CA ILE A 188 -4.51 -8.10 -6.26
C ILE A 188 -2.99 -8.24 -6.44
N ARG A 189 -2.30 -8.90 -5.52
CA ARG A 189 -0.85 -9.14 -5.62
C ARG A 189 -0.49 -9.97 -6.84
N ARG A 190 -1.25 -11.03 -7.12
CA ARG A 190 -1.05 -11.88 -8.30
C ARG A 190 -1.16 -11.09 -9.60
N LEU A 191 -2.19 -10.27 -9.74
CA LEU A 191 -2.42 -9.46 -10.94
C LEU A 191 -1.40 -8.32 -11.09
N ARG A 192 -0.94 -7.71 -10.00
CA ARG A 192 0.16 -6.74 -10.03
C ARG A 192 1.45 -7.39 -10.51
N THR A 193 1.84 -8.53 -9.92
CA THR A 193 3.01 -9.29 -10.35
C THR A 193 2.94 -9.73 -11.82
N GLU A 194 1.75 -10.13 -12.29
CA GLU A 194 1.54 -10.46 -13.70
C GLU A 194 1.73 -9.23 -14.60
N ASN A 195 1.21 -8.07 -14.19
CA ASN A 195 1.40 -6.82 -14.93
C ASN A 195 2.87 -6.39 -15.03
N ASP A 196 3.65 -6.59 -13.97
CA ASP A 196 5.08 -6.29 -13.97
C ASP A 196 5.83 -7.21 -14.94
N LYS A 197 5.52 -8.51 -14.93
CA LYS A 197 6.05 -9.48 -15.91
C LYS A 197 5.69 -9.11 -17.35
N LEU A 198 4.44 -8.72 -17.61
CA LEU A 198 3.99 -8.30 -18.94
C LEU A 198 4.67 -7.02 -19.39
N THR A 199 4.96 -6.10 -18.46
CA THR A 199 5.71 -4.88 -18.75
C THR A 199 7.15 -5.20 -19.13
N THR A 200 7.84 -6.02 -18.34
CA THR A 200 9.20 -6.47 -18.61
C THR A 200 9.31 -7.21 -19.94
N LEU A 201 8.37 -8.12 -20.23
CA LEU A 201 8.33 -8.82 -21.51
C LEU A 201 8.16 -7.87 -22.69
N ARG A 202 7.24 -6.91 -22.59
CA ARG A 202 7.05 -5.89 -23.65
C ARG A 202 8.33 -5.11 -23.88
N ASP A 203 8.95 -4.61 -22.80
CA ASP A 203 10.11 -3.72 -22.88
C ASP A 203 11.36 -4.45 -23.39
N ASN A 204 11.45 -5.76 -23.17
CA ASN A 204 12.52 -6.61 -23.71
C ASN A 204 12.28 -7.02 -25.18
N LEU A 205 11.03 -7.27 -25.56
CA LEU A 205 10.71 -7.78 -26.90
C LEU A 205 10.54 -6.66 -27.93
N LEU A 206 9.98 -5.51 -27.54
CA LEU A 206 9.65 -4.43 -28.47
C LEU A 206 10.88 -3.90 -29.23
N PRO A 207 12.04 -3.62 -28.59
CA PRO A 207 13.24 -3.22 -29.31
C PRO A 207 13.73 -4.27 -30.33
N LYS A 208 13.65 -5.55 -29.98
CA LYS A 208 14.08 -6.67 -30.85
C LYS A 208 13.18 -6.84 -32.06
N LEU A 209 11.88 -6.65 -31.90
CA LEU A 209 10.92 -6.61 -32.99
C LEU A 209 11.17 -5.41 -33.92
N MET A 210 11.41 -4.23 -33.33
CA MET A 210 11.66 -3.01 -34.13
C MET A 210 12.97 -3.03 -34.89
N SER A 211 13.99 -3.71 -34.35
CA SER A 211 15.30 -3.87 -35.00
C SER A 211 15.34 -5.00 -36.06
N GLY A 212 14.29 -5.83 -36.13
CA GLY A 212 14.26 -7.04 -36.96
C GLY A 212 15.11 -8.20 -36.41
N GLU A 213 15.65 -8.09 -35.20
CA GLU A 213 16.36 -9.19 -34.52
C GLU A 213 15.41 -10.35 -34.20
N LEU A 214 14.14 -10.06 -33.95
CA LEU A 214 13.08 -11.03 -33.76
C LEU A 214 12.07 -10.94 -34.90
N ASP A 215 12.04 -11.97 -35.75
CA ASP A 215 11.04 -12.11 -36.82
C ASP A 215 9.82 -12.89 -36.25
N VAL A 216 8.65 -12.38 -36.51
CA VAL A 216 7.35 -12.96 -36.09
C VAL A 216 6.40 -13.22 -37.26
N SER A 217 6.92 -13.12 -38.50
CA SER A 217 6.12 -13.31 -39.72
C SER A 217 5.47 -14.69 -39.83
N ASP A 218 6.05 -15.71 -39.15
CA ASP A 218 5.57 -17.08 -39.16
C ASP A 218 4.66 -17.44 -37.95
N LEU A 219 4.35 -16.46 -37.11
CA LEU A 219 3.45 -16.69 -35.97
C LEU A 219 1.98 -16.47 -36.38
N ASP A 220 1.19 -17.54 -36.34
CA ASP A 220 -0.28 -17.45 -36.39
C ASP A 220 -0.79 -16.71 -35.13
N ILE A 221 -1.30 -15.48 -35.30
CA ILE A 221 -1.84 -14.63 -34.23
C ILE A 221 -3.37 -14.68 -34.23
#